data_916e6debdb38e2349e3558864f2527df
#
_entry.id   916e6debdb38e2349e3558864f2527df
#
_cell.length_a   1.000
_cell.length_b   1.000
_cell.length_c   1.000
_cell.angle_alpha   90.00
_cell.angle_beta   90.00
_cell.angle_gamma   90.00
#
_symmetry.space_group_name_H-M   'P 1'
#
loop_
_entity.id
_entity.type
_entity.pdbx_description
1 polymer ?
#
loop_
_entity_poly.entity_id
_entity_poly.type
_entity_poly.pdbx_seq_one_letter_code
_entity_poly.pdbx_strand_id
1 'polypeptide(L)'
;MKLNARRTILVGLAFLSISAFWQLYDSLIPLILKNTFQVSDTISGGIMAIDNVLAVFMLPLFGSLSDRVHTRIGRRMPFILCGTAAAVVAMLFLPFSDNIGSLALFVTALFVTLIAMGSYRSPAVSLMPDVTPKPLRSKANAIINLMGAVGGVISLILISALVPKTGKPDYFPIFLIVAAVMVLSVLLLLWKVRENPLREEREKIDAGLSETEKADKASAGRAAAGQEASSQPQGAPAKTSLDPAVRKSLILILISVACWFMGYNAVTTAFSRYAQIYWGIQGGGFANCLLIATAAAILSYIPVGSIASRVGRKKTILGGVILLASMFAIGATVKEYHVWINGLFALVGVAWAAINVNSYPMVVEMSKGSDIGKFTGFYYTFSMAAQIVTPILSGFLLEHVGYFILFPYAALFVVIAFFTMLFVRHGDSRPLPKKSRLEAFNTDD
;
A
#
# COMPACT_ATOMS: atom_id res chain seq x y z
N MET A 1 -24.48 7.53 -13.05
CA MET A 1 -23.26 8.30 -13.39
C MET A 1 -22.21 7.38 -13.98
N LYS A 2 -21.39 7.85 -14.95
CA LYS A 2 -20.27 7.08 -15.52
C LYS A 2 -18.95 7.73 -15.09
N LEU A 3 -17.96 6.92 -14.67
CA LEU A 3 -16.63 7.39 -14.34
C LEU A 3 -15.88 7.77 -15.65
N ASN A 4 -15.22 8.92 -15.65
CA ASN A 4 -14.30 9.28 -16.72
C ASN A 4 -12.94 8.60 -16.48
N ALA A 5 -12.79 7.37 -17.01
CA ALA A 5 -11.59 6.56 -16.84
C ALA A 5 -10.30 7.28 -17.30
N ARG A 6 -10.34 8.04 -18.41
CA ARG A 6 -9.18 8.79 -18.90
C ARG A 6 -8.71 9.83 -17.88
N ARG A 7 -9.63 10.58 -17.28
CA ARG A 7 -9.32 11.57 -16.24
C ARG A 7 -8.75 10.88 -14.98
N THR A 8 -9.36 9.77 -14.57
CA THR A 8 -8.90 8.99 -13.41
C THR A 8 -7.50 8.40 -13.62
N ILE A 9 -7.18 7.90 -14.82
CA ILE A 9 -5.82 7.45 -15.18
C ILE A 9 -4.82 8.61 -15.06
N LEU A 10 -5.17 9.80 -15.52
CA LEU A 10 -4.29 10.97 -15.38
C LEU A 10 -4.05 11.34 -13.91
N VAL A 11 -5.08 11.27 -13.05
CA VAL A 11 -4.92 11.43 -11.60
C VAL A 11 -4.05 10.32 -11.02
N GLY A 12 -4.17 9.09 -11.52
CA GLY A 12 -3.37 7.93 -11.16
C GLY A 12 -1.86 8.07 -11.48
N LEU A 13 -1.45 9.02 -12.34
CA LEU A 13 -0.03 9.30 -12.59
C LEU A 13 0.73 9.73 -11.33
N ALA A 14 0.05 10.39 -10.37
CA ALA A 14 0.67 10.68 -9.07
C ALA A 14 1.01 9.40 -8.31
N PHE A 15 0.13 8.39 -8.35
CA PHE A 15 0.36 7.08 -7.73
C PHE A 15 1.46 6.29 -8.45
N LEU A 16 1.49 6.35 -9.77
CA LEU A 16 2.56 5.75 -10.57
C LEU A 16 3.92 6.33 -10.16
N SER A 17 4.03 7.66 -10.06
CA SER A 17 5.24 8.36 -9.61
C SER A 17 5.69 7.90 -8.22
N ILE A 18 4.76 7.86 -7.26
CA ILE A 18 5.02 7.45 -5.88
C ILE A 18 5.50 5.99 -5.82
N SER A 19 4.77 5.08 -6.46
CA SER A 19 5.07 3.65 -6.40
C SER A 19 6.34 3.27 -7.15
N ALA A 20 6.67 3.98 -8.23
CA ALA A 20 7.95 3.79 -8.92
C ALA A 20 9.13 4.09 -8.00
N PHE A 21 9.07 5.18 -7.21
CA PHE A 21 10.08 5.49 -6.22
C PHE A 21 10.14 4.43 -5.10
N TRP A 22 9.00 4.08 -4.49
CA TRP A 22 8.99 3.14 -3.36
C TRP A 22 9.54 1.77 -3.75
N GLN A 23 9.20 1.29 -4.94
CA GLN A 23 9.73 0.01 -5.42
C GLN A 23 11.25 0.07 -5.65
N LEU A 24 11.76 1.20 -6.16
CA LEU A 24 13.19 1.44 -6.30
C LEU A 24 13.88 1.48 -4.93
N TYR A 25 13.28 2.21 -3.97
CA TYR A 25 13.75 2.36 -2.59
C TYR A 25 13.87 0.99 -1.91
N ASP A 26 12.79 0.21 -1.87
CA ASP A 26 12.77 -1.09 -1.20
C ASP A 26 13.75 -2.09 -1.81
N SER A 27 14.01 -1.99 -3.11
CA SER A 27 14.85 -2.93 -3.83
C SER A 27 16.34 -2.57 -3.80
N LEU A 28 16.70 -1.30 -4.00
CA LEU A 28 18.09 -0.89 -4.19
C LEU A 28 18.76 -0.28 -2.96
N ILE A 29 18.03 0.45 -2.10
CA ILE A 29 18.65 1.07 -0.93
C ILE A 29 19.33 0.04 -0.02
N PRO A 30 18.66 -1.09 0.35
CA PRO A 30 19.29 -2.12 1.15
C PRO A 30 20.53 -2.73 0.51
N LEU A 31 20.53 -2.86 -0.83
CA LEU A 31 21.70 -3.38 -1.58
C LEU A 31 22.87 -2.41 -1.57
N ILE A 32 22.62 -1.13 -1.78
CA ILE A 32 23.66 -0.09 -1.76
C ILE A 32 24.28 0.00 -0.38
N LEU A 33 23.45 0.03 0.69
CA LEU A 33 23.92 0.04 2.07
C LEU A 33 24.83 -1.16 2.38
N LYS A 34 24.48 -2.35 1.88
CA LYS A 34 25.25 -3.58 2.12
C LYS A 34 26.50 -3.66 1.23
N ASN A 35 26.35 -3.47 -0.07
CA ASN A 35 27.40 -3.77 -1.03
C ASN A 35 28.47 -2.67 -1.10
N THR A 36 28.07 -1.39 -1.04
CA THR A 36 28.99 -0.26 -1.16
C THR A 36 29.48 0.20 0.20
N PHE A 37 28.56 0.39 1.16
CA PHE A 37 28.90 0.99 2.44
C PHE A 37 29.20 -0.03 3.54
N GLN A 38 29.01 -1.33 3.28
CA GLN A 38 29.21 -2.40 4.25
C GLN A 38 28.44 -2.20 5.57
N VAL A 39 27.30 -1.51 5.49
CA VAL A 39 26.42 -1.28 6.65
C VAL A 39 25.83 -2.60 7.11
N SER A 40 25.78 -2.80 8.44
CA SER A 40 25.20 -4.00 9.02
C SER A 40 23.70 -4.14 8.69
N ASP A 41 23.19 -5.36 8.67
CA ASP A 41 21.79 -5.62 8.32
C ASP A 41 20.82 -5.02 9.34
N THR A 42 21.21 -4.95 10.62
CA THR A 42 20.46 -4.29 11.69
C THR A 42 20.31 -2.80 11.44
N ILE A 43 21.43 -2.10 11.15
CA ILE A 43 21.42 -0.67 10.89
C ILE A 43 20.67 -0.39 9.58
N SER A 44 20.88 -1.20 8.55
CA SER A 44 20.13 -1.10 7.29
C SER A 44 18.62 -1.25 7.53
N GLY A 45 18.20 -2.20 8.34
CA GLY A 45 16.80 -2.35 8.76
C GLY A 45 16.25 -1.13 9.48
N GLY A 46 17.04 -0.53 10.38
CA GLY A 46 16.71 0.73 11.06
C GLY A 46 16.53 1.89 10.07
N ILE A 47 17.43 2.03 9.09
CA ILE A 47 17.35 3.04 8.03
C ILE A 47 16.06 2.82 7.19
N MET A 48 15.78 1.58 6.83
CA MET A 48 14.57 1.24 6.07
C MET A 48 13.26 1.47 6.83
N ALA A 49 13.29 1.48 8.16
CA ALA A 49 12.11 1.78 8.98
C ALA A 49 11.79 3.28 9.08
N ILE A 50 12.76 4.16 8.77
CA ILE A 50 12.63 5.62 8.92
C ILE A 50 11.47 6.15 8.07
N ASP A 51 11.26 5.62 6.88
CA ASP A 51 10.17 6.02 5.98
C ASP A 51 8.79 5.88 6.64
N ASN A 52 8.55 4.75 7.29
CA ASN A 52 7.30 4.46 7.99
C ASN A 52 7.14 5.29 9.26
N VAL A 53 8.25 5.53 9.99
CA VAL A 53 8.25 6.45 11.15
C VAL A 53 7.90 7.87 10.69
N LEU A 54 8.53 8.37 9.64
CA LEU A 54 8.22 9.68 9.08
C LEU A 54 6.78 9.76 8.57
N ALA A 55 6.27 8.70 7.93
CA ALA A 55 4.92 8.65 7.39
C ALA A 55 3.86 8.86 8.48
N VAL A 56 4.05 8.32 9.68
CA VAL A 56 3.11 8.50 10.82
C VAL A 56 2.87 9.97 11.13
N PHE A 57 3.91 10.81 11.05
CA PHE A 57 3.82 12.25 11.34
C PHE A 57 3.52 13.08 10.08
N MET A 58 4.16 12.77 8.97
CA MET A 58 4.10 13.59 7.76
C MET A 58 2.76 13.45 7.01
N LEU A 59 2.16 12.26 6.98
CA LEU A 59 0.89 12.08 6.27
C LEU A 59 -0.24 12.94 6.84
N PRO A 60 -0.51 12.99 8.16
CA PRO A 60 -1.51 13.89 8.73
C PRO A 60 -1.11 15.36 8.60
N LEU A 61 0.17 15.68 8.80
CA LEU A 61 0.68 17.05 8.72
C LEU A 61 0.45 17.65 7.33
N PHE A 62 0.98 17.00 6.28
CA PHE A 62 0.86 17.51 4.91
C PHE A 62 -0.54 17.33 4.32
N GLY A 63 -1.30 16.33 4.79
CA GLY A 63 -2.73 16.22 4.52
C GLY A 63 -3.48 17.48 4.97
N SER A 64 -3.36 17.82 6.26
CA SER A 64 -4.03 19.00 6.82
C SER A 64 -3.51 20.33 6.28
N LEU A 65 -2.19 20.42 6.04
CA LEU A 65 -1.59 21.63 5.46
C LEU A 65 -2.12 21.88 4.04
N SER A 66 -2.18 20.84 3.22
CA SER A 66 -2.70 20.96 1.86
C SER A 66 -4.20 21.24 1.80
N ASP A 67 -4.97 20.93 2.85
CA ASP A 67 -6.39 21.33 2.95
C ASP A 67 -6.59 22.83 3.11
N ARG A 68 -5.63 23.51 3.73
CA ARG A 68 -5.69 24.96 4.04
C ARG A 68 -5.17 25.85 2.90
N VAL A 69 -4.37 25.28 2.01
CA VAL A 69 -3.77 26.03 0.90
C VAL A 69 -4.76 26.15 -0.26
N HIS A 70 -4.86 27.37 -0.82
CA HIS A 70 -5.69 27.67 -1.99
C HIS A 70 -4.83 28.38 -3.02
N THR A 71 -4.60 27.76 -4.17
CA THR A 71 -3.83 28.32 -5.26
C THR A 71 -4.58 28.27 -6.59
N ARG A 72 -4.09 28.99 -7.59
CA ARG A 72 -4.67 28.97 -8.95
C ARG A 72 -4.62 27.60 -9.61
N ILE A 73 -3.61 26.77 -9.27
CA ILE A 73 -3.46 25.43 -9.83
C ILE A 73 -4.18 24.34 -9.02
N GLY A 74 -4.67 24.67 -7.83
CA GLY A 74 -5.35 23.76 -6.91
C GLY A 74 -4.78 23.83 -5.50
N ARG A 75 -5.30 23.03 -4.59
CA ARG A 75 -4.81 22.92 -3.21
C ARG A 75 -3.77 21.78 -3.04
N ARG A 76 -3.89 20.71 -3.81
CA ARG A 76 -2.99 19.55 -3.77
C ARG A 76 -1.81 19.68 -4.73
N MET A 77 -2.05 20.25 -5.91
CA MET A 77 -1.06 20.37 -6.99
C MET A 77 0.25 21.04 -6.58
N PRO A 78 0.29 22.14 -5.78
CA PRO A 78 1.55 22.75 -5.36
C PRO A 78 2.44 21.80 -4.57
N PHE A 79 1.84 21.00 -3.65
CA PHE A 79 2.57 20.03 -2.84
C PHE A 79 3.11 18.88 -3.71
N ILE A 80 2.30 18.40 -4.67
CA ILE A 80 2.71 17.35 -5.60
C ILE A 80 3.89 17.85 -6.45
N LEU A 81 3.82 19.08 -6.98
CA LEU A 81 4.87 19.62 -7.80
C LEU A 81 6.17 19.87 -7.02
N CYS A 82 6.09 20.62 -5.91
CA CYS A 82 7.27 20.97 -5.11
C CYS A 82 7.88 19.73 -4.45
N GLY A 83 7.04 18.82 -3.91
CA GLY A 83 7.50 17.60 -3.29
C GLY A 83 8.18 16.65 -4.29
N THR A 84 7.60 16.49 -5.49
CA THR A 84 8.25 15.68 -6.55
C THR A 84 9.55 16.32 -7.02
N ALA A 85 9.61 17.63 -7.23
CA ALA A 85 10.83 18.32 -7.63
C ALA A 85 11.95 18.12 -6.60
N ALA A 86 11.62 18.35 -5.31
CA ALA A 86 12.57 18.12 -4.22
C ALA A 86 13.01 16.65 -4.12
N ALA A 87 12.07 15.70 -4.24
CA ALA A 87 12.36 14.27 -4.20
C ALA A 87 13.28 13.84 -5.34
N VAL A 88 13.00 14.28 -6.57
CA VAL A 88 13.81 13.97 -7.75
C VAL A 88 15.22 14.52 -7.63
N VAL A 89 15.38 15.76 -7.18
CA VAL A 89 16.71 16.33 -6.96
C VAL A 89 17.46 15.55 -5.89
N ALA A 90 16.84 15.32 -4.73
CA ALA A 90 17.48 14.63 -3.60
C ALA A 90 17.84 13.17 -3.94
N MET A 91 16.93 12.43 -4.63
CA MET A 91 17.17 11.03 -4.95
C MET A 91 18.33 10.80 -5.94
N LEU A 92 18.65 11.78 -6.79
CA LEU A 92 19.80 11.66 -7.70
C LEU A 92 21.14 11.77 -6.97
N PHE A 93 21.18 12.35 -5.76
CA PHE A 93 22.37 12.30 -4.92
C PHE A 93 22.63 10.91 -4.32
N LEU A 94 21.66 10.00 -4.31
CA LEU A 94 21.85 8.64 -3.79
C LEU A 94 22.86 7.84 -4.63
N PRO A 95 22.67 7.63 -5.94
CA PRO A 95 23.66 6.95 -6.77
C PRO A 95 24.95 7.76 -6.92
N PHE A 96 24.90 9.10 -6.87
CA PHE A 96 26.09 9.92 -6.83
C PHE A 96 26.93 9.64 -5.58
N SER A 97 26.30 9.57 -4.41
CA SER A 97 26.95 9.24 -3.12
C SER A 97 27.52 7.82 -3.12
N ASP A 98 26.82 6.87 -3.75
CA ASP A 98 27.27 5.50 -3.95
C ASP A 98 28.55 5.45 -4.78
N ASN A 99 28.60 6.20 -5.90
CA ASN A 99 29.75 6.24 -6.79
C ASN A 99 30.99 6.84 -6.13
N ILE A 100 30.83 7.88 -5.30
CA ILE A 100 31.97 8.49 -4.56
C ILE A 100 32.27 7.80 -3.23
N GLY A 101 31.44 6.82 -2.79
CA GLY A 101 31.66 6.08 -1.55
C GLY A 101 31.38 6.88 -0.27
N SER A 102 30.54 7.93 -0.30
CA SER A 102 30.25 8.77 0.86
C SER A 102 28.96 8.37 1.56
N LEU A 103 29.07 7.61 2.66
CA LEU A 103 27.90 7.19 3.47
C LEU A 103 27.17 8.40 4.08
N ALA A 104 27.89 9.41 4.55
CA ALA A 104 27.26 10.60 5.14
C ALA A 104 26.38 11.35 4.15
N LEU A 105 26.87 11.53 2.91
CA LEU A 105 26.09 12.15 1.83
C LEU A 105 24.88 11.27 1.45
N PHE A 106 25.08 9.94 1.39
CA PHE A 106 24.01 8.98 1.09
C PHE A 106 22.87 9.06 2.10
N VAL A 107 23.17 8.97 3.39
CA VAL A 107 22.16 9.02 4.47
C VAL A 107 21.46 10.39 4.51
N THR A 108 22.20 11.47 4.30
CA THR A 108 21.62 12.82 4.23
C THR A 108 20.68 12.96 3.02
N ALA A 109 21.13 12.56 1.83
CA ALA A 109 20.31 12.58 0.62
C ALA A 109 19.07 11.70 0.77
N LEU A 110 19.22 10.51 1.38
CA LEU A 110 18.12 9.61 1.66
C LEU A 110 17.08 10.25 2.57
N PHE A 111 17.51 10.84 3.69
CA PHE A 111 16.61 11.50 4.63
C PHE A 111 15.85 12.66 3.99
N VAL A 112 16.53 13.51 3.22
CA VAL A 112 15.89 14.60 2.46
C VAL A 112 14.90 14.05 1.43
N THR A 113 15.26 12.97 0.73
CA THR A 113 14.35 12.30 -0.23
C THR A 113 13.09 11.79 0.47
N LEU A 114 13.22 11.13 1.62
CA LEU A 114 12.07 10.60 2.38
C LEU A 114 11.16 11.72 2.88
N ILE A 115 11.71 12.85 3.34
CA ILE A 115 10.93 14.02 3.72
C ILE A 115 10.19 14.58 2.49
N ALA A 116 10.88 14.73 1.37
CA ALA A 116 10.27 15.22 0.14
C ALA A 116 9.13 14.29 -0.34
N MET A 117 9.35 12.97 -0.34
CA MET A 117 8.33 11.97 -0.67
C MET A 117 7.13 12.02 0.28
N GLY A 118 7.36 12.12 1.59
CA GLY A 118 6.32 12.24 2.61
C GLY A 118 5.48 13.51 2.45
N SER A 119 6.10 14.61 2.01
CA SER A 119 5.43 15.91 1.85
C SER A 119 4.33 15.92 0.78
N TYR A 120 4.49 15.14 -0.28
CA TYR A 120 3.48 15.12 -1.36
C TYR A 120 2.64 13.83 -1.42
N ARG A 121 3.03 12.76 -0.71
CA ARG A 121 2.29 11.49 -0.72
C ARG A 121 0.83 11.68 -0.26
N SER A 122 0.60 12.33 0.89
CA SER A 122 -0.76 12.57 1.38
C SER A 122 -1.59 13.48 0.48
N PRO A 123 -1.08 14.64 -0.01
CA PRO A 123 -1.78 15.42 -1.02
C PRO A 123 -2.11 14.65 -2.31
N ALA A 124 -1.22 13.82 -2.80
CA ALA A 124 -1.44 13.01 -3.99
C ALA A 124 -2.55 11.96 -3.80
N VAL A 125 -2.55 11.26 -2.65
CA VAL A 125 -3.63 10.32 -2.30
C VAL A 125 -4.97 11.04 -2.17
N SER A 126 -4.99 12.23 -1.58
CA SER A 126 -6.20 13.04 -1.40
C SER A 126 -6.74 13.67 -2.68
N LEU A 127 -5.93 13.77 -3.74
CA LEU A 127 -6.35 14.36 -5.01
C LEU A 127 -7.51 13.59 -5.64
N MET A 128 -7.48 12.25 -5.62
CA MET A 128 -8.53 11.43 -6.24
C MET A 128 -9.91 11.68 -5.61
N PRO A 129 -10.11 11.57 -4.28
CA PRO A 129 -11.42 11.85 -3.68
C PRO A 129 -11.84 13.31 -3.79
N ASP A 130 -10.86 14.26 -3.96
CA ASP A 130 -11.16 15.68 -4.16
C ASP A 130 -11.76 15.99 -5.54
N VAL A 131 -11.45 15.19 -6.56
CA VAL A 131 -11.93 15.39 -7.94
C VAL A 131 -12.94 14.33 -8.41
N THR A 132 -13.32 13.40 -7.54
CA THR A 132 -14.22 12.29 -7.89
C THR A 132 -15.46 12.29 -6.98
N PRO A 133 -16.69 12.31 -7.56
CA PRO A 133 -17.94 12.20 -6.80
C PRO A 133 -18.02 10.93 -5.95
N LYS A 134 -18.64 11.03 -4.77
CA LYS A 134 -18.72 9.93 -3.80
C LYS A 134 -19.09 8.55 -4.39
N PRO A 135 -20.15 8.41 -5.23
CA PRO A 135 -20.56 7.09 -5.77
C PRO A 135 -19.54 6.45 -6.72
N LEU A 136 -18.56 7.22 -7.23
CA LEU A 136 -17.57 6.76 -8.20
C LEU A 136 -16.18 6.53 -7.59
N ARG A 137 -15.99 6.85 -6.30
CA ARG A 137 -14.67 6.78 -5.63
C ARG A 137 -14.09 5.37 -5.62
N SER A 138 -14.89 4.34 -5.36
CA SER A 138 -14.44 2.95 -5.38
C SER A 138 -13.84 2.56 -6.74
N LYS A 139 -14.53 2.90 -7.85
CA LYS A 139 -14.01 2.66 -9.20
C LYS A 139 -12.75 3.48 -9.52
N ALA A 140 -12.70 4.72 -9.03
CA ALA A 140 -11.54 5.59 -9.23
C ALA A 140 -10.33 5.07 -8.45
N ASN A 141 -10.54 4.63 -7.19
CA ASN A 141 -9.48 4.05 -6.36
C ASN A 141 -8.87 2.80 -7.01
N ALA A 142 -9.69 1.93 -7.58
CA ALA A 142 -9.22 0.78 -8.33
C ALA A 142 -8.25 1.16 -9.46
N ILE A 143 -8.56 2.22 -10.23
CA ILE A 143 -7.71 2.69 -11.32
C ILE A 143 -6.40 3.27 -10.79
N ILE A 144 -6.44 4.09 -9.73
CA ILE A 144 -5.21 4.69 -9.20
C ILE A 144 -4.29 3.65 -8.57
N ASN A 145 -4.84 2.63 -7.90
CA ASN A 145 -4.05 1.51 -7.36
C ASN A 145 -3.39 0.71 -8.49
N LEU A 146 -4.11 0.47 -9.60
CA LEU A 146 -3.53 -0.15 -10.80
C LEU A 146 -2.39 0.70 -11.37
N MET A 147 -2.55 2.02 -11.44
CA MET A 147 -1.49 2.94 -11.89
C MET A 147 -0.28 2.89 -10.97
N GLY A 148 -0.48 2.79 -9.64
CA GLY A 148 0.59 2.56 -8.68
C GLY A 148 1.33 1.25 -8.96
N ALA A 149 0.61 0.17 -9.16
CA ALA A 149 1.22 -1.12 -9.49
C ALA A 149 2.05 -1.06 -10.79
N VAL A 150 1.58 -0.33 -11.81
CA VAL A 150 2.36 -0.09 -13.04
C VAL A 150 3.67 0.64 -12.73
N GLY A 151 3.66 1.63 -11.83
CA GLY A 151 4.87 2.33 -11.40
C GLY A 151 5.90 1.38 -10.78
N GLY A 152 5.45 0.50 -9.86
CA GLY A 152 6.30 -0.54 -9.26
C GLY A 152 6.87 -1.51 -10.29
N VAL A 153 6.04 -1.97 -11.24
CA VAL A 153 6.46 -2.86 -12.34
C VAL A 153 7.54 -2.20 -13.21
N ILE A 154 7.39 -0.91 -13.55
CA ILE A 154 8.41 -0.17 -14.31
C ILE A 154 9.75 -0.20 -13.57
N SER A 155 9.77 0.09 -12.27
CA SER A 155 11.01 0.07 -11.50
C SER A 155 11.64 -1.33 -11.43
N LEU A 156 10.84 -2.39 -11.26
CA LEU A 156 11.36 -3.76 -11.24
C LEU A 156 11.94 -4.19 -12.60
N ILE A 157 11.31 -3.80 -13.70
CA ILE A 157 11.84 -4.05 -15.06
C ILE A 157 13.19 -3.33 -15.23
N LEU A 158 13.28 -2.06 -14.83
CA LEU A 158 14.53 -1.29 -14.93
C LEU A 158 15.63 -1.91 -14.08
N ILE A 159 15.34 -2.33 -12.85
CA ILE A 159 16.31 -3.01 -11.98
C ILE A 159 16.78 -4.31 -12.61
N SER A 160 15.84 -5.15 -13.08
CA SER A 160 16.19 -6.42 -13.71
C SER A 160 17.05 -6.26 -14.97
N ALA A 161 16.78 -5.23 -15.78
CA ALA A 161 17.44 -5.01 -17.04
C ALA A 161 18.80 -4.28 -16.93
N LEU A 162 18.91 -3.33 -15.99
CA LEU A 162 20.03 -2.40 -15.95
C LEU A 162 21.05 -2.68 -14.83
N VAL A 163 20.71 -3.45 -13.79
CA VAL A 163 21.71 -3.83 -12.77
C VAL A 163 22.59 -4.95 -13.31
N PRO A 164 23.89 -4.69 -13.56
CA PRO A 164 24.78 -5.65 -14.18
C PRO A 164 25.03 -6.87 -13.28
N LYS A 165 25.29 -8.02 -13.89
CA LYS A 165 25.57 -9.26 -13.18
C LYS A 165 27.01 -9.34 -12.66
N THR A 166 27.92 -8.57 -13.22
CA THR A 166 29.35 -8.56 -12.91
C THR A 166 29.86 -7.14 -12.73
N GLY A 167 30.87 -6.96 -11.86
CA GLY A 167 31.42 -5.66 -11.56
C GLY A 167 30.63 -4.82 -10.57
N LYS A 168 31.15 -3.63 -10.22
CA LYS A 168 30.40 -2.66 -9.39
C LYS A 168 29.25 -2.09 -10.22
N PRO A 169 27.99 -2.23 -9.76
CA PRO A 169 26.87 -1.66 -10.49
C PRO A 169 26.87 -0.13 -10.39
N ASP A 170 26.64 0.55 -11.52
CA ASP A 170 26.26 1.95 -11.52
C ASP A 170 24.75 2.06 -11.51
N TYR A 171 24.21 2.54 -10.40
CA TYR A 171 22.77 2.71 -10.23
C TYR A 171 22.25 4.04 -10.81
N PHE A 172 23.13 4.96 -11.22
CA PHE A 172 22.75 6.29 -11.68
C PHE A 172 21.74 6.27 -12.85
N PRO A 173 21.89 5.42 -13.90
CA PRO A 173 20.91 5.37 -14.98
C PRO A 173 19.52 4.97 -14.53
N ILE A 174 19.41 4.03 -13.56
CA ILE A 174 18.13 3.56 -13.05
C ILE A 174 17.40 4.69 -12.31
N PHE A 175 18.11 5.35 -11.38
CA PHE A 175 17.58 6.50 -10.64
C PHE A 175 17.18 7.64 -11.58
N LEU A 176 17.97 7.91 -12.63
CA LEU A 176 17.67 8.94 -13.62
C LEU A 176 16.40 8.63 -14.43
N ILE A 177 16.21 7.39 -14.86
CA ILE A 177 15.02 6.98 -15.61
C ILE A 177 13.78 7.04 -14.71
N VAL A 178 13.87 6.56 -13.46
CA VAL A 178 12.76 6.66 -12.51
C VAL A 178 12.45 8.13 -12.20
N ALA A 179 13.46 8.98 -12.02
CA ALA A 179 13.28 10.42 -11.87
C ALA A 179 12.55 11.03 -13.07
N ALA A 180 12.94 10.67 -14.29
CA ALA A 180 12.25 11.09 -15.52
C ALA A 180 10.79 10.62 -15.56
N VAL A 181 10.51 9.38 -15.18
CA VAL A 181 9.14 8.84 -15.07
C VAL A 181 8.32 9.65 -14.07
N MET A 182 8.89 9.97 -12.89
CA MET A 182 8.24 10.78 -11.87
C MET A 182 7.91 12.19 -12.39
N VAL A 183 8.88 12.88 -12.99
CA VAL A 183 8.72 14.23 -13.54
C VAL A 183 7.67 14.23 -14.66
N LEU A 184 7.78 13.33 -15.63
CA LEU A 184 6.85 13.24 -16.74
C LEU A 184 5.42 12.95 -16.27
N SER A 185 5.26 12.06 -15.29
CA SER A 185 3.96 11.74 -14.70
C SER A 185 3.31 12.98 -14.06
N VAL A 186 4.09 13.74 -13.29
CA VAL A 186 3.58 14.94 -12.60
C VAL A 186 3.34 16.09 -13.58
N LEU A 187 4.20 16.28 -14.58
CA LEU A 187 3.99 17.30 -15.63
C LEU A 187 2.73 16.99 -16.46
N LEU A 188 2.50 15.73 -16.85
CA LEU A 188 1.28 15.32 -17.54
C LEU A 188 0.04 15.52 -16.68
N LEU A 189 0.14 15.21 -15.38
CA LEU A 189 -0.93 15.45 -14.42
C LEU A 189 -1.29 16.95 -14.38
N LEU A 190 -0.30 17.84 -14.18
CA LEU A 190 -0.47 19.28 -14.10
C LEU A 190 -1.05 19.88 -15.39
N TRP A 191 -0.58 19.37 -16.55
CA TRP A 191 -1.03 19.87 -17.86
C TRP A 191 -2.48 19.49 -18.17
N LYS A 192 -2.90 18.28 -17.82
CA LYS A 192 -4.21 17.72 -18.24
C LYS A 192 -5.29 17.80 -17.15
N VAL A 193 -4.92 17.88 -15.88
CA VAL A 193 -5.86 17.87 -14.76
C VAL A 193 -5.90 19.24 -14.09
N ARG A 194 -7.03 19.93 -14.23
CA ARG A 194 -7.29 21.20 -13.54
C ARG A 194 -8.07 20.93 -12.25
N GLU A 195 -7.39 20.96 -11.11
CA GLU A 195 -7.97 20.57 -9.81
C GLU A 195 -9.20 21.40 -9.43
N ASN A 196 -9.11 22.76 -9.49
CA ASN A 196 -10.19 23.63 -9.02
C ASN A 196 -11.53 23.41 -9.74
N PRO A 197 -11.63 23.46 -11.10
CA PRO A 197 -12.89 23.21 -11.79
C PRO A 197 -13.48 21.83 -11.53
N LEU A 198 -12.63 20.81 -11.40
CA LEU A 198 -13.07 19.43 -11.14
C LEU A 198 -13.61 19.26 -9.72
N ARG A 199 -13.01 19.95 -8.77
CA ARG A 199 -13.48 19.97 -7.39
C ARG A 199 -14.84 20.66 -7.28
N GLU A 200 -15.02 21.80 -7.94
CA GLU A 200 -16.31 22.50 -8.00
C GLU A 200 -17.39 21.66 -8.66
N GLU A 201 -17.06 20.97 -9.78
CA GLU A 201 -17.97 20.02 -10.45
C GLU A 201 -18.39 18.90 -9.47
N ARG A 202 -17.42 18.30 -8.76
CA ARG A 202 -17.67 17.26 -7.75
C ARG A 202 -18.56 17.76 -6.61
N GLU A 203 -18.29 18.96 -6.05
CA GLU A 203 -19.06 19.54 -4.95
C GLU A 203 -20.52 19.78 -5.34
N LYS A 204 -20.79 20.28 -6.56
CA LYS A 204 -22.13 20.44 -7.10
C LYS A 204 -22.88 19.10 -7.22
N ILE A 205 -22.20 18.07 -7.72
CA ILE A 205 -22.78 16.74 -7.87
C ILE A 205 -23.09 16.11 -6.50
N ASP A 206 -22.15 16.18 -5.55
CA ASP A 206 -22.33 15.61 -4.21
C ASP A 206 -23.44 16.36 -3.43
N ALA A 207 -23.59 17.68 -3.61
CA ALA A 207 -24.67 18.47 -3.04
C ALA A 207 -26.04 18.01 -3.58
N GLY A 208 -26.18 17.89 -4.91
CA GLY A 208 -27.42 17.43 -5.52
C GLY A 208 -27.82 16.01 -5.08
N LEU A 209 -26.85 15.10 -4.92
CA LEU A 209 -27.12 13.75 -4.39
C LEU A 209 -27.60 13.79 -2.95
N SER A 210 -27.04 14.67 -2.10
CA SER A 210 -27.46 14.81 -0.71
C SER A 210 -28.85 15.41 -0.56
N GLU A 211 -29.26 16.30 -1.46
CA GLU A 211 -30.62 16.85 -1.51
C GLU A 211 -31.63 15.77 -1.94
N THR A 212 -31.30 14.97 -2.96
CA THR A 212 -32.14 13.86 -3.41
C THR A 212 -32.35 12.83 -2.31
N GLU A 213 -31.28 12.43 -1.60
CA GLU A 213 -31.37 11.49 -0.46
C GLU A 213 -32.24 12.04 0.69
N LYS A 214 -32.17 13.35 0.95
CA LYS A 214 -33.03 13.99 1.96
C LYS A 214 -34.48 14.02 1.52
N ALA A 215 -34.74 14.30 0.26
CA ALA A 215 -36.09 14.28 -0.30
C ALA A 215 -36.72 12.88 -0.28
N ASP A 216 -35.92 11.85 -0.67
CA ASP A 216 -36.37 10.45 -0.62
C ASP A 216 -36.68 9.98 0.82
N LYS A 217 -35.82 10.35 1.79
CA LYS A 217 -36.04 10.06 3.21
C LYS A 217 -37.26 10.80 3.76
N ALA A 218 -37.48 12.04 3.32
CA ALA A 218 -38.65 12.83 3.72
C ALA A 218 -39.95 12.27 3.12
N SER A 219 -39.90 11.78 1.86
CA SER A 219 -41.04 11.13 1.22
C SER A 219 -41.32 9.74 1.81
N ALA A 220 -40.29 8.95 2.12
CA ALA A 220 -40.41 7.67 2.82
C ALA A 220 -40.95 7.86 4.26
N GLY A 221 -40.48 8.89 4.97
CA GLY A 221 -41.00 9.25 6.30
C GLY A 221 -42.45 9.71 6.29
N ARG A 222 -42.91 10.40 5.23
CA ARG A 222 -44.31 10.76 5.05
C ARG A 222 -45.20 9.55 4.69
N ALA A 223 -44.68 8.60 3.92
CA ALA A 223 -45.37 7.36 3.61
C ALA A 223 -45.47 6.43 4.85
N ALA A 224 -44.46 6.45 5.73
CA ALA A 224 -44.46 5.69 6.98
C ALA A 224 -45.27 6.37 8.11
N ALA A 225 -45.45 7.69 8.08
CA ALA A 225 -46.27 8.42 9.04
C ALA A 225 -47.80 8.22 8.88
N GLY A 226 -48.20 7.50 7.81
CA GLY A 226 -49.62 7.05 7.62
C GLY A 226 -49.97 5.74 8.34
N GLN A 227 -49.02 5.07 8.95
CA GLN A 227 -49.22 3.87 9.75
C GLN A 227 -48.36 3.93 11.03
N GLU A 228 -49.06 3.97 12.18
CA GLU A 228 -48.59 3.75 13.54
C GLU A 228 -47.90 4.92 14.29
N ALA A 229 -48.76 5.55 15.10
CA ALA A 229 -48.41 6.17 16.36
C ALA A 229 -48.08 5.08 17.38
N SER A 230 -46.80 4.80 17.63
CA SER A 230 -46.29 4.33 18.94
C SER A 230 -44.81 3.90 18.80
N SER A 231 -43.88 4.77 19.08
CA SER A 231 -42.54 4.36 19.59
C SER A 231 -41.84 5.55 20.20
N GLN A 232 -41.31 5.31 21.37
CA GLN A 232 -40.68 6.15 22.35
C GLN A 232 -39.58 7.08 21.82
N PRO A 233 -39.26 8.20 22.51
CA PRO A 233 -38.15 9.08 22.13
C PRO A 233 -36.82 8.37 22.33
N GLN A 234 -36.07 8.22 21.23
CA GLN A 234 -34.70 7.77 21.29
C GLN A 234 -33.83 8.85 21.98
N GLY A 235 -33.39 8.49 23.18
CA GLY A 235 -32.42 9.25 23.95
C GLY A 235 -31.12 9.48 23.17
N ALA A 236 -30.39 10.51 23.57
CA ALA A 236 -29.06 10.90 23.08
C ALA A 236 -28.12 9.70 22.91
N PRO A 237 -27.15 9.75 21.96
CA PRO A 237 -26.29 8.62 21.68
C PRO A 237 -25.45 8.27 22.91
N ALA A 238 -25.88 7.27 23.66
CA ALA A 238 -25.07 6.64 24.69
C ALA A 238 -23.78 6.14 24.01
N LYS A 239 -22.63 6.38 24.65
CA LYS A 239 -21.35 5.76 24.31
C LYS A 239 -21.53 4.24 24.41
N THR A 240 -22.01 3.63 23.35
CA THR A 240 -22.21 2.18 23.27
C THR A 240 -20.84 1.54 23.24
N SER A 241 -20.40 1.00 24.36
CA SER A 241 -19.22 0.12 24.41
C SER A 241 -19.43 -1.01 23.41
N LEU A 242 -18.37 -1.33 22.64
CA LEU A 242 -18.39 -2.50 21.75
C LEU A 242 -18.73 -3.74 22.57
N ASP A 243 -19.58 -4.59 22.03
CA ASP A 243 -19.83 -5.91 22.56
C ASP A 243 -18.48 -6.62 22.81
N PRO A 244 -18.23 -7.20 24.01
CA PRO A 244 -16.99 -7.90 24.33
C PRO A 244 -16.57 -8.95 23.29
N ALA A 245 -17.54 -9.62 22.64
CA ALA A 245 -17.28 -10.60 21.59
C ALA A 245 -16.78 -9.94 20.28
N VAL A 246 -17.35 -8.80 19.90
CA VAL A 246 -16.88 -8.00 18.74
C VAL A 246 -15.51 -7.40 19.03
N ARG A 247 -15.27 -6.88 20.24
CA ARG A 247 -13.97 -6.36 20.68
C ARG A 247 -12.89 -7.43 20.61
N LYS A 248 -13.18 -8.66 21.06
CA LYS A 248 -12.25 -9.79 20.96
C LYS A 248 -11.92 -10.11 19.50
N SER A 249 -12.90 -10.15 18.61
CA SER A 249 -12.69 -10.37 17.17
C SER A 249 -11.87 -9.26 16.55
N LEU A 250 -12.11 -8.00 16.91
CA LEU A 250 -11.33 -6.85 16.44
C LEU A 250 -9.85 -6.97 16.86
N ILE A 251 -9.57 -7.26 18.12
CA ILE A 251 -8.18 -7.42 18.60
C ILE A 251 -7.49 -8.56 17.85
N LEU A 252 -8.17 -9.70 17.68
CA LEU A 252 -7.59 -10.85 16.98
C LEU A 252 -7.28 -10.56 15.51
N ILE A 253 -8.17 -9.86 14.79
CA ILE A 253 -7.89 -9.52 13.39
C ILE A 253 -6.77 -8.47 13.29
N LEU A 254 -6.69 -7.50 14.19
CA LEU A 254 -5.61 -6.51 14.21
C LEU A 254 -4.25 -7.16 14.50
N ILE A 255 -4.19 -8.15 15.39
CA ILE A 255 -2.98 -8.97 15.60
C ILE A 255 -2.67 -9.76 14.33
N SER A 256 -3.67 -10.36 13.67
CA SER A 256 -3.47 -11.05 12.38
C SER A 256 -2.89 -10.10 11.33
N VAL A 257 -3.44 -8.87 11.23
CA VAL A 257 -2.92 -7.81 10.34
C VAL A 257 -1.45 -7.55 10.63
N ALA A 258 -1.08 -7.29 11.87
CA ALA A 258 0.32 -7.07 12.23
C ALA A 258 1.20 -8.26 11.84
N CYS A 259 0.76 -9.48 12.14
CA CYS A 259 1.55 -10.69 11.87
C CYS A 259 1.76 -10.96 10.36
N TRP A 260 0.73 -10.90 9.51
CA TRP A 260 0.98 -11.11 8.08
C TRP A 260 1.77 -9.98 7.44
N PHE A 261 1.61 -8.72 7.92
CA PHE A 261 2.47 -7.63 7.48
C PHE A 261 3.93 -7.85 7.94
N MET A 262 4.17 -8.35 9.15
CA MET A 262 5.52 -8.71 9.60
C MET A 262 6.16 -9.78 8.72
N GLY A 263 5.42 -10.83 8.38
CA GLY A 263 5.93 -11.87 7.49
C GLY A 263 6.19 -11.38 6.06
N TYR A 264 5.23 -10.70 5.46
CA TYR A 264 5.34 -10.23 4.09
C TYR A 264 6.40 -9.13 3.92
N ASN A 265 6.41 -8.12 4.81
CA ASN A 265 7.37 -7.03 4.71
C ASN A 265 8.81 -7.46 4.98
N ALA A 266 9.04 -8.47 5.81
CA ALA A 266 10.39 -9.02 5.99
C ALA A 266 10.96 -9.51 4.65
N VAL A 267 10.14 -10.22 3.87
CA VAL A 267 10.56 -10.70 2.56
C VAL A 267 10.73 -9.53 1.59
N THR A 268 9.76 -8.62 1.46
CA THR A 268 9.84 -7.54 0.46
C THR A 268 11.01 -6.58 0.70
N THR A 269 11.35 -6.26 1.95
CA THR A 269 12.44 -5.32 2.29
C THR A 269 13.82 -5.94 2.34
N ALA A 270 13.92 -7.25 2.63
CA ALA A 270 15.22 -7.92 2.72
C ALA A 270 15.53 -8.83 1.53
N PHE A 271 14.57 -9.06 0.62
CA PHE A 271 14.71 -10.06 -0.44
C PHE A 271 15.84 -9.78 -1.41
N SER A 272 16.09 -8.53 -1.74
CA SER A 272 17.19 -8.16 -2.65
C SER A 272 18.56 -8.64 -2.12
N ARG A 273 18.85 -8.41 -0.83
CA ARG A 273 20.05 -8.87 -0.15
C ARG A 273 20.08 -10.39 0.02
N TYR A 274 18.97 -10.96 0.47
CA TYR A 274 18.81 -12.40 0.62
C TYR A 274 19.08 -13.14 -0.69
N ALA A 275 18.49 -12.67 -1.78
CA ALA A 275 18.64 -13.29 -3.10
C ALA A 275 20.09 -13.22 -3.61
N GLN A 276 20.78 -12.11 -3.37
CA GLN A 276 22.20 -11.99 -3.76
C GLN A 276 23.14 -12.83 -2.88
N ILE A 277 22.97 -12.76 -1.56
CA ILE A 277 23.92 -13.35 -0.61
C ILE A 277 23.66 -14.84 -0.40
N TYR A 278 22.40 -15.24 -0.25
CA TYR A 278 22.03 -16.61 0.10
C TYR A 278 21.74 -17.49 -1.12
N TRP A 279 21.02 -16.94 -2.11
CA TRP A 279 20.73 -17.68 -3.35
C TRP A 279 21.73 -17.44 -4.48
N GLY A 280 22.68 -16.54 -4.32
CA GLY A 280 23.71 -16.24 -5.32
C GLY A 280 23.16 -15.59 -6.60
N ILE A 281 21.98 -14.96 -6.56
CA ILE A 281 21.38 -14.31 -7.73
C ILE A 281 22.21 -13.05 -8.05
N GLN A 282 22.82 -13.02 -9.23
CA GLN A 282 23.65 -11.92 -9.66
C GLN A 282 22.83 -10.72 -10.19
N GLY A 283 23.33 -9.52 -9.93
CA GLY A 283 22.77 -8.27 -10.44
C GLY A 283 21.31 -8.03 -10.05
N GLY A 284 20.51 -7.56 -11.00
CA GLY A 284 19.09 -7.28 -10.83
C GLY A 284 18.16 -8.50 -10.93
N GLY A 285 18.70 -9.72 -11.02
CA GLY A 285 17.89 -10.93 -11.24
C GLY A 285 16.81 -11.19 -10.18
N PHE A 286 17.03 -10.75 -8.95
CA PHE A 286 16.03 -10.83 -7.87
C PHE A 286 14.72 -10.07 -8.19
N ALA A 287 14.80 -9.00 -8.97
CA ALA A 287 13.66 -8.20 -9.34
C ALA A 287 12.64 -8.97 -10.18
N ASN A 288 13.06 -10.02 -10.92
CA ASN A 288 12.15 -10.88 -11.66
C ASN A 288 11.19 -11.64 -10.75
N CYS A 289 11.66 -12.12 -9.61
CA CYS A 289 10.79 -12.80 -8.63
C CYS A 289 9.71 -11.84 -8.10
N LEU A 290 10.11 -10.60 -7.74
CA LEU A 290 9.19 -9.58 -7.25
C LEU A 290 8.23 -9.10 -8.35
N LEU A 291 8.71 -8.97 -9.59
CA LEU A 291 7.90 -8.63 -10.76
C LEU A 291 6.80 -9.66 -11.00
N ILE A 292 7.15 -10.94 -10.96
CA ILE A 292 6.20 -12.05 -11.14
C ILE A 292 5.19 -12.08 -9.98
N ALA A 293 5.63 -11.87 -8.73
CA ALA A 293 4.73 -11.76 -7.58
C ALA A 293 3.73 -10.60 -7.74
N THR A 294 4.22 -9.42 -8.14
CA THR A 294 3.39 -8.24 -8.35
C THR A 294 2.39 -8.45 -9.49
N ALA A 295 2.82 -8.99 -10.62
CA ALA A 295 1.96 -9.29 -11.76
C ALA A 295 0.87 -10.30 -11.38
N ALA A 296 1.24 -11.38 -10.67
CA ALA A 296 0.30 -12.38 -10.20
C ALA A 296 -0.70 -11.80 -9.19
N ALA A 297 -0.28 -10.90 -8.29
CA ALA A 297 -1.18 -10.21 -7.36
C ALA A 297 -2.21 -9.37 -8.11
N ILE A 298 -1.78 -8.57 -9.09
CA ILE A 298 -2.67 -7.72 -9.90
C ILE A 298 -3.71 -8.58 -10.64
N LEU A 299 -3.27 -9.63 -11.32
CA LEU A 299 -4.16 -10.55 -12.05
C LEU A 299 -5.14 -11.27 -11.12
N SER A 300 -4.75 -11.48 -9.86
CA SER A 300 -5.55 -12.20 -8.86
C SER A 300 -6.64 -11.34 -8.20
N TYR A 301 -6.60 -10.03 -8.29
CA TYR A 301 -7.62 -9.17 -7.66
C TYR A 301 -9.04 -9.49 -8.11
N ILE A 302 -9.24 -9.75 -9.42
CA ILE A 302 -10.56 -10.09 -9.98
C ILE A 302 -11.07 -11.45 -9.47
N PRO A 303 -10.31 -12.57 -9.64
CA PRO A 303 -10.77 -13.87 -9.16
C PRO A 303 -10.90 -13.92 -7.64
N VAL A 304 -10.01 -13.29 -6.88
CA VAL A 304 -10.07 -13.21 -5.41
C VAL A 304 -11.35 -12.50 -4.95
N GLY A 305 -11.70 -11.35 -5.55
CA GLY A 305 -12.94 -10.65 -5.24
C GLY A 305 -14.16 -11.52 -5.54
N SER A 306 -14.16 -12.28 -6.62
CA SER A 306 -15.23 -13.22 -6.96
C SER A 306 -15.31 -14.41 -5.97
N ILE A 307 -14.18 -14.94 -5.53
CA ILE A 307 -14.13 -16.00 -4.50
C ILE A 307 -14.68 -15.45 -3.18
N ALA A 308 -14.24 -14.28 -2.73
CA ALA A 308 -14.69 -13.67 -1.48
C ALA A 308 -16.21 -13.43 -1.45
N SER A 309 -16.81 -13.04 -2.60
CA SER A 309 -18.27 -12.86 -2.70
C SER A 309 -19.07 -14.17 -2.56
N ARG A 310 -18.44 -15.31 -2.90
CA ARG A 310 -19.11 -16.63 -2.81
C ARG A 310 -18.91 -17.30 -1.45
N VAL A 311 -17.66 -17.31 -0.96
CA VAL A 311 -17.28 -18.11 0.21
C VAL A 311 -17.15 -17.29 1.50
N GLY A 312 -17.12 -15.95 1.40
CA GLY A 312 -16.91 -15.03 2.51
C GLY A 312 -15.46 -14.55 2.62
N ARG A 313 -15.26 -13.39 3.26
CA ARG A 313 -13.94 -12.75 3.39
C ARG A 313 -13.00 -13.53 4.29
N LYS A 314 -13.49 -14.00 5.45
CA LYS A 314 -12.69 -14.79 6.40
C LYS A 314 -12.07 -16.02 5.75
N LYS A 315 -12.87 -16.80 5.01
CA LYS A 315 -12.39 -18.02 4.34
C LYS A 315 -11.37 -17.70 3.26
N THR A 316 -11.57 -16.60 2.53
CA THR A 316 -10.64 -16.15 1.49
C THR A 316 -9.31 -15.70 2.10
N ILE A 317 -9.33 -14.94 3.21
CA ILE A 317 -8.13 -14.56 3.96
C ILE A 317 -7.40 -15.81 4.48
N LEU A 318 -8.11 -16.74 5.13
CA LEU A 318 -7.50 -17.97 5.63
C LEU A 318 -6.84 -18.78 4.52
N GLY A 319 -7.49 -18.91 3.36
CA GLY A 319 -6.88 -19.55 2.19
C GLY A 319 -5.61 -18.84 1.72
N GLY A 320 -5.64 -17.50 1.67
CA GLY A 320 -4.47 -16.69 1.37
C GLY A 320 -3.34 -16.84 2.39
N VAL A 321 -3.66 -16.85 3.68
CA VAL A 321 -2.67 -17.02 4.77
C VAL A 321 -2.04 -18.42 4.73
N ILE A 322 -2.83 -19.48 4.50
CA ILE A 322 -2.32 -20.84 4.34
C ILE A 322 -1.37 -20.89 3.15
N LEU A 323 -1.79 -20.37 2.00
CA LEU A 323 -0.97 -20.36 0.79
C LEU A 323 0.34 -19.60 1.03
N LEU A 324 0.27 -18.41 1.65
CA LEU A 324 1.45 -17.58 1.93
C LEU A 324 2.41 -18.29 2.89
N ALA A 325 1.90 -18.89 3.98
CA ALA A 325 2.70 -19.64 4.93
C ALA A 325 3.38 -20.85 4.27
N SER A 326 2.64 -21.58 3.41
CA SER A 326 3.18 -22.72 2.67
C SER A 326 4.28 -22.29 1.71
N MET A 327 4.11 -21.18 0.98
CA MET A 327 5.14 -20.69 0.06
C MET A 327 6.39 -20.23 0.81
N PHE A 328 6.24 -19.57 1.95
CA PHE A 328 7.38 -19.19 2.78
C PHE A 328 8.05 -20.41 3.43
N ALA A 329 7.29 -21.41 3.86
CA ALA A 329 7.84 -22.66 4.37
C ALA A 329 8.63 -23.41 3.29
N ILE A 330 8.13 -23.48 2.06
CA ILE A 330 8.86 -24.07 0.93
C ILE A 330 10.11 -23.24 0.63
N GLY A 331 10.00 -21.89 0.58
CA GLY A 331 11.13 -20.98 0.39
C GLY A 331 12.23 -21.18 1.42
N ALA A 332 11.88 -21.51 2.67
CA ALA A 332 12.85 -21.80 3.73
C ALA A 332 13.70 -23.06 3.48
N THR A 333 13.23 -24.01 2.66
CA THR A 333 13.97 -25.23 2.32
C THR A 333 14.93 -25.04 1.14
N VAL A 334 14.80 -23.90 0.42
CA VAL A 334 15.55 -23.64 -0.82
C VAL A 334 16.88 -22.97 -0.48
N LYS A 335 17.98 -23.62 -0.85
CA LYS A 335 19.35 -23.11 -0.60
C LYS A 335 19.94 -22.36 -1.78
N GLU A 336 19.47 -22.65 -2.99
CA GLU A 336 19.98 -22.05 -4.23
C GLU A 336 18.83 -21.63 -5.14
N TYR A 337 19.06 -20.65 -6.00
CA TYR A 337 18.04 -20.20 -6.93
C TYR A 337 17.80 -21.20 -8.05
N HIS A 338 16.54 -21.52 -8.27
CA HIS A 338 16.07 -22.28 -9.42
C HIS A 338 14.90 -21.57 -10.09
N VAL A 339 14.71 -21.75 -11.39
CA VAL A 339 13.65 -21.04 -12.17
C VAL A 339 12.24 -21.28 -11.64
N TRP A 340 11.96 -22.46 -11.06
CA TRP A 340 10.64 -22.76 -10.46
C TRP A 340 10.28 -21.86 -9.28
N ILE A 341 11.26 -21.20 -8.63
CA ILE A 341 11.04 -20.23 -7.56
C ILE A 341 10.19 -19.07 -8.04
N ASN A 342 10.25 -18.69 -9.31
CA ASN A 342 9.35 -17.72 -9.91
C ASN A 342 7.88 -18.11 -9.78
N GLY A 343 7.57 -19.41 -9.88
CA GLY A 343 6.23 -19.96 -9.63
C GLY A 343 5.82 -19.81 -8.16
N LEU A 344 6.76 -20.02 -7.22
CA LEU A 344 6.54 -19.78 -5.81
C LEU A 344 6.18 -18.30 -5.57
N PHE A 345 6.92 -17.36 -6.16
CA PHE A 345 6.64 -15.92 -6.04
C PHE A 345 5.31 -15.52 -6.70
N ALA A 346 4.91 -16.16 -7.79
CA ALA A 346 3.57 -15.99 -8.35
C ALA A 346 2.49 -16.36 -7.33
N LEU A 347 2.63 -17.49 -6.64
CA LEU A 347 1.70 -17.93 -5.60
C LEU A 347 1.74 -17.04 -4.36
N VAL A 348 2.90 -16.49 -3.98
CA VAL A 348 3.01 -15.44 -2.94
C VAL A 348 2.19 -14.22 -3.32
N GLY A 349 2.25 -13.76 -4.58
CA GLY A 349 1.45 -12.65 -5.08
C GLY A 349 -0.06 -12.92 -5.00
N VAL A 350 -0.51 -14.11 -5.43
CA VAL A 350 -1.92 -14.55 -5.31
C VAL A 350 -2.38 -14.56 -3.85
N ALA A 351 -1.54 -15.13 -2.97
CA ALA A 351 -1.82 -15.22 -1.54
C ALA A 351 -1.96 -13.82 -0.90
N TRP A 352 -1.03 -12.93 -1.22
CA TRP A 352 -1.07 -11.56 -0.74
C TRP A 352 -2.32 -10.80 -1.22
N ALA A 353 -2.70 -10.98 -2.49
CA ALA A 353 -3.94 -10.40 -3.02
C ALA A 353 -5.17 -10.88 -2.24
N ALA A 354 -5.25 -12.18 -1.91
CA ALA A 354 -6.35 -12.75 -1.15
C ALA A 354 -6.48 -12.17 0.27
N ILE A 355 -5.35 -11.87 0.90
CA ILE A 355 -5.29 -11.26 2.24
C ILE A 355 -5.66 -9.77 2.13
N ASN A 356 -4.94 -9.01 1.28
CA ASN A 356 -4.98 -7.55 1.26
C ASN A 356 -6.35 -6.98 0.85
N VAL A 357 -6.96 -7.55 -0.20
CA VAL A 357 -8.28 -7.12 -0.70
C VAL A 357 -9.40 -7.29 0.34
N ASN A 358 -9.28 -8.25 1.25
CA ASN A 358 -10.36 -8.63 2.16
C ASN A 358 -10.16 -8.16 3.61
N SER A 359 -8.92 -7.84 4.01
CA SER A 359 -8.57 -7.58 5.41
C SER A 359 -9.13 -6.25 5.92
N TYR A 360 -8.91 -5.16 5.19
CA TYR A 360 -9.40 -3.83 5.57
C TYR A 360 -10.94 -3.78 5.63
N PRO A 361 -11.68 -4.22 4.60
CA PRO A 361 -13.13 -4.25 4.66
C PRO A 361 -13.67 -5.07 5.83
N MET A 362 -13.03 -6.20 6.16
CA MET A 362 -13.46 -7.04 7.28
C MET A 362 -13.33 -6.32 8.64
N VAL A 363 -12.32 -5.48 8.82
CA VAL A 363 -12.16 -4.64 10.02
C VAL A 363 -13.23 -3.55 10.07
N VAL A 364 -13.48 -2.87 8.96
CA VAL A 364 -14.45 -1.77 8.88
C VAL A 364 -15.89 -2.27 9.08
N GLU A 365 -16.23 -3.45 8.61
CA GLU A 365 -17.56 -4.06 8.81
C GLU A 365 -17.92 -4.34 10.27
N MET A 366 -16.92 -4.43 11.17
CA MET A 366 -17.16 -4.53 12.61
C MET A 366 -17.56 -3.19 13.24
N SER A 367 -17.42 -2.07 12.51
CA SER A 367 -17.79 -0.74 13.00
C SER A 367 -19.30 -0.52 12.93
N LYS A 368 -19.82 0.30 13.84
CA LYS A 368 -21.18 0.82 13.75
C LYS A 368 -21.10 2.22 13.12
N GLY A 369 -21.59 2.37 11.90
CA GLY A 369 -21.79 3.60 11.12
C GLY A 369 -20.95 4.86 11.45
N SER A 370 -20.95 5.35 12.68
CA SER A 370 -20.20 6.52 13.13
C SER A 370 -18.72 6.27 13.40
N ASP A 371 -18.29 5.01 13.57
CA ASP A 371 -16.96 4.64 14.07
C ASP A 371 -16.01 4.14 12.96
N ILE A 372 -16.39 4.22 11.68
CA ILE A 372 -15.58 3.74 10.54
C ILE A 372 -14.17 4.32 10.58
N GLY A 373 -14.03 5.64 10.82
CA GLY A 373 -12.72 6.29 10.89
C GLY A 373 -11.82 5.74 12.00
N LYS A 374 -12.41 5.37 13.15
CA LYS A 374 -11.68 4.77 14.28
C LYS A 374 -11.15 3.37 13.93
N PHE A 375 -11.95 2.54 13.28
CA PHE A 375 -11.56 1.18 12.86
C PHE A 375 -10.52 1.21 11.73
N THR A 376 -10.67 2.14 10.80
CA THR A 376 -9.66 2.46 9.80
C THR A 376 -8.34 2.85 10.45
N GLY A 377 -8.39 3.76 11.44
CA GLY A 377 -7.22 4.15 12.21
C GLY A 377 -6.53 2.96 12.90
N PHE A 378 -7.29 2.06 13.51
CA PHE A 378 -6.73 0.84 14.11
C PHE A 378 -6.02 -0.05 13.08
N TYR A 379 -6.66 -0.29 11.93
CA TYR A 379 -6.05 -1.10 10.86
C TYR A 379 -4.69 -0.54 10.42
N TYR A 380 -4.65 0.76 10.10
CA TYR A 380 -3.40 1.40 9.68
C TYR A 380 -2.36 1.50 10.80
N THR A 381 -2.77 1.71 12.05
CA THR A 381 -1.83 1.72 13.19
C THR A 381 -1.12 0.37 13.33
N PHE A 382 -1.86 -0.74 13.28
CA PHE A 382 -1.26 -2.07 13.41
C PHE A 382 -0.41 -2.46 12.19
N SER A 383 -0.85 -2.13 10.98
CA SER A 383 -0.07 -2.39 9.77
C SER A 383 1.20 -1.55 9.71
N MET A 384 1.15 -0.27 10.07
CA MET A 384 2.32 0.62 10.10
C MET A 384 3.30 0.23 11.22
N ALA A 385 2.80 -0.12 12.41
CA ALA A 385 3.64 -0.63 13.48
C ALA A 385 4.42 -1.88 13.03
N ALA A 386 3.76 -2.81 12.34
CA ALA A 386 4.44 -3.96 11.76
C ALA A 386 5.51 -3.56 10.72
N GLN A 387 5.22 -2.58 9.87
CA GLN A 387 6.16 -2.08 8.85
C GLN A 387 7.37 -1.36 9.46
N ILE A 388 7.23 -0.75 10.63
CA ILE A 388 8.36 -0.14 11.37
C ILE A 388 9.21 -1.23 12.05
N VAL A 389 8.57 -2.15 12.76
CA VAL A 389 9.28 -3.17 13.56
C VAL A 389 9.97 -4.21 12.67
N THR A 390 9.35 -4.58 11.55
CA THR A 390 9.82 -5.69 10.71
C THR A 390 11.21 -5.48 10.12
N PRO A 391 11.55 -4.36 9.47
CA PRO A 391 12.90 -4.19 8.91
C PRO A 391 14.00 -4.23 9.98
N ILE A 392 13.72 -3.69 11.18
CA ILE A 392 14.65 -3.69 12.30
C ILE A 392 14.86 -5.12 12.80
N LEU A 393 13.77 -5.83 13.12
CA LEU A 393 13.83 -7.18 13.66
C LEU A 393 14.38 -8.18 12.64
N SER A 394 13.93 -8.13 11.39
CA SER A 394 14.46 -8.99 10.35
C SER A 394 15.93 -8.70 10.06
N GLY A 395 16.34 -7.43 10.01
CA GLY A 395 17.72 -7.03 9.86
C GLY A 395 18.61 -7.57 10.97
N PHE A 396 18.17 -7.45 12.23
CA PHE A 396 18.87 -8.01 13.39
C PHE A 396 19.03 -9.54 13.26
N LEU A 397 17.98 -10.25 12.90
CA LEU A 397 18.04 -11.70 12.72
C LEU A 397 18.94 -12.13 11.56
N LEU A 398 18.89 -11.41 10.43
CA LEU A 398 19.78 -11.67 9.28
C LEU A 398 21.24 -11.50 9.64
N GLU A 399 21.57 -10.51 10.48
CA GLU A 399 22.95 -10.23 10.91
C GLU A 399 23.48 -11.26 11.92
N HIS A 400 22.67 -11.63 12.95
CA HIS A 400 23.13 -12.42 14.09
C HIS A 400 22.86 -13.92 13.95
N VAL A 401 21.83 -14.31 13.17
CA VAL A 401 21.45 -15.72 12.95
C VAL A 401 21.86 -16.20 11.57
N GLY A 402 21.75 -15.31 10.57
CA GLY A 402 22.11 -15.58 9.17
C GLY A 402 20.94 -15.45 8.21
N TYR A 403 21.26 -15.36 6.93
CA TYR A 403 20.26 -15.07 5.88
C TYR A 403 19.18 -16.15 5.76
N PHE A 404 19.50 -17.41 6.07
CA PHE A 404 18.54 -18.51 6.00
C PHE A 404 17.27 -18.30 6.86
N ILE A 405 17.34 -17.42 7.88
CA ILE A 405 16.23 -17.14 8.81
C ILE A 405 15.06 -16.37 8.17
N LEU A 406 15.27 -15.71 7.03
CA LEU A 406 14.28 -14.80 6.42
C LEU A 406 12.92 -15.48 6.18
N PHE A 407 12.93 -16.59 5.44
CA PHE A 407 11.69 -17.32 5.14
C PHE A 407 11.09 -18.04 6.35
N PRO A 408 11.87 -18.70 7.24
CA PRO A 408 11.36 -19.22 8.52
C PRO A 408 10.69 -18.13 9.38
N TYR A 409 11.30 -16.96 9.50
CA TYR A 409 10.70 -15.81 10.18
C TYR A 409 9.36 -15.42 9.56
N ALA A 410 9.34 -15.25 8.24
CA ALA A 410 8.13 -14.88 7.52
C ALA A 410 7.03 -15.93 7.67
N ALA A 411 7.37 -17.20 7.54
CA ALA A 411 6.44 -18.33 7.72
C ALA A 411 5.86 -18.36 9.15
N LEU A 412 6.71 -18.17 10.18
CA LEU A 412 6.29 -18.15 11.59
C LEU A 412 5.22 -17.10 11.83
N PHE A 413 5.46 -15.85 11.43
CA PHE A 413 4.50 -14.77 11.64
C PHE A 413 3.20 -14.99 10.87
N VAL A 414 3.26 -15.52 9.65
CA VAL A 414 2.06 -15.84 8.86
C VAL A 414 1.28 -17.00 9.50
N VAL A 415 1.96 -17.99 10.08
CA VAL A 415 1.31 -19.08 10.84
C VAL A 415 0.63 -18.54 12.10
N ILE A 416 1.26 -17.60 12.83
CA ILE A 416 0.62 -16.93 13.97
C ILE A 416 -0.64 -16.18 13.49
N ALA A 417 -0.57 -15.48 12.35
CA ALA A 417 -1.72 -14.82 11.75
C ALA A 417 -2.85 -15.81 11.42
N PHE A 418 -2.52 -17.02 10.95
CA PHE A 418 -3.51 -18.07 10.71
C PHE A 418 -4.28 -18.43 11.99
N PHE A 419 -3.57 -18.72 13.08
CA PHE A 419 -4.22 -19.09 14.34
C PHE A 419 -5.06 -17.95 14.93
N THR A 420 -4.56 -16.72 14.92
CA THR A 420 -5.34 -15.58 15.40
C THR A 420 -6.58 -15.33 14.55
N MET A 421 -6.48 -15.49 13.22
CA MET A 421 -7.59 -15.32 12.29
C MET A 421 -8.65 -16.41 12.43
N LEU A 422 -8.29 -17.64 12.80
CA LEU A 422 -9.26 -18.73 13.04
C LEU A 422 -10.30 -18.35 14.10
N PHE A 423 -9.88 -17.65 15.16
CA PHE A 423 -10.74 -17.26 16.27
C PHE A 423 -11.56 -15.98 16.02
N VAL A 424 -11.37 -15.27 14.92
CA VAL A 424 -12.19 -14.13 14.52
C VAL A 424 -13.58 -14.63 14.13
N ARG A 425 -14.64 -14.06 14.75
CA ARG A 425 -16.04 -14.51 14.53
C ARG A 425 -16.93 -13.44 13.91
N HIS A 426 -16.48 -12.19 13.83
CA HIS A 426 -17.23 -11.04 13.34
C HIS A 426 -16.56 -10.39 12.13
N GLY A 427 -17.32 -9.59 11.38
CA GLY A 427 -16.82 -8.89 10.17
C GLY A 427 -16.76 -9.75 8.91
N ASP A 428 -17.27 -10.99 8.92
CA ASP A 428 -17.29 -11.92 7.79
C ASP A 428 -18.62 -11.86 7.02
N SER A 429 -18.94 -10.69 6.48
CA SER A 429 -20.03 -10.60 5.51
C SER A 429 -19.56 -11.04 4.12
N ARG A 430 -20.48 -11.61 3.34
CA ARG A 430 -20.21 -11.88 1.93
C ARG A 430 -20.33 -10.57 1.17
N PRO A 431 -19.26 -10.08 0.56
CA PRO A 431 -19.33 -8.86 -0.22
C PRO A 431 -20.30 -9.04 -1.39
N LEU A 432 -21.07 -8.00 -1.70
CA LEU A 432 -21.88 -7.99 -2.91
C LEU A 432 -20.97 -8.14 -4.13
N PRO A 433 -21.39 -8.86 -5.18
CA PRO A 433 -20.61 -8.99 -6.40
C PRO A 433 -20.29 -7.61 -6.96
N LYS A 434 -19.01 -7.33 -7.17
CA LYS A 434 -18.59 -6.04 -7.74
C LYS A 434 -19.19 -5.89 -9.14
N LYS A 435 -19.87 -4.76 -9.40
CA LYS A 435 -20.60 -4.52 -10.66
C LYS A 435 -19.67 -4.33 -11.87
N SER A 436 -18.39 -4.09 -11.64
CA SER A 436 -17.40 -3.81 -12.69
C SER A 436 -16.10 -4.54 -12.38
N ARG A 437 -15.42 -5.05 -13.43
CA ARG A 437 -14.08 -5.66 -13.30
C ARG A 437 -13.05 -4.69 -12.72
N LEU A 438 -13.19 -3.39 -12.97
CA LEU A 438 -12.30 -2.36 -12.40
C LEU A 438 -12.44 -2.22 -10.89
N GLU A 439 -13.61 -2.45 -10.31
CA GLU A 439 -13.81 -2.39 -8.86
C GLU A 439 -13.04 -3.49 -8.10
N ALA A 440 -12.61 -4.55 -8.81
CA ALA A 440 -11.81 -5.61 -8.21
C ALA A 440 -10.41 -5.12 -7.76
N PHE A 441 -9.90 -4.03 -8.36
CA PHE A 441 -8.61 -3.43 -8.00
C PHE A 441 -8.72 -2.45 -6.82
N ASN A 442 -9.92 -2.23 -6.28
CA ASN A 442 -10.07 -1.43 -5.09
C ASN A 442 -9.73 -2.27 -3.85
N THR A 443 -8.61 -1.95 -3.22
CA THR A 443 -8.10 -2.64 -2.03
C THR A 443 -8.51 -1.96 -0.72
N ASP A 444 -9.17 -0.80 -0.81
CA ASP A 444 -9.51 0.04 0.35
C ASP A 444 -11.02 0.08 0.65
N ASP A 445 -11.83 -0.82 0.07
CA ASP A 445 -13.27 -0.93 0.35
C ASP A 445 -13.59 -1.70 1.62
#